data_bfb7701aadb9603c25b4744e7eb2f5dd
#
_entry.id   bfb7701aadb9603c25b4744e7eb2f5dd
#
_cell.length_a   1.000
_cell.length_b   1.000
_cell.length_c   1.000
_cell.angle_alpha   90.00
_cell.angle_beta   90.00
_cell.angle_gamma   90.00
#
_symmetry.space_group_name_H-M   'P 1'
#
loop_
_entity.id
_entity.type
_entity.pdbx_description
1 polymer ?
#
loop_
_entity_poly.entity_id
_entity_poly.type
_entity_poly.pdbx_seq_one_letter_code
_entity_poly.pdbx_strand_id
1 'polypeptide(L)'
;EEWAGALREMASENAALLLPAHGEALTDPERIQENLTVLAEALEWVVAHTKAELNKGTRQDLVYRSLEVPDYLLTHPTLNQQYVSWEDISKMVMRRYVGWWDDIPSHWSPASFDAQSAVITELAGGVAALDRRARALLETDVVMASHIADWAWFGHPGDPLAQRLLIDVYAHRIVNTDSNTQEILAW
;
A
#
# COMPACT_ATOMS: atom_id res chain seq x y z
N GLU A 1 9.46 -2.32 15.32
CA GLU A 1 10.57 -2.27 16.29
C GLU A 1 11.29 -3.62 16.39
N GLU A 2 10.59 -4.71 16.65
CA GLU A 2 11.19 -6.05 16.80
C GLU A 2 11.96 -6.50 15.55
N TRP A 3 11.40 -6.29 14.37
CA TRP A 3 12.07 -6.62 13.11
C TRP A 3 13.35 -5.79 12.90
N ALA A 4 13.31 -4.48 13.13
CA ALA A 4 14.51 -3.65 13.04
C ALA A 4 15.59 -4.06 14.06
N GLY A 5 15.18 -4.41 15.28
CA GLY A 5 16.06 -4.95 16.31
C GLY A 5 16.75 -6.25 15.87
N ALA A 6 16.02 -7.19 15.30
CA ALA A 6 16.57 -8.44 14.79
C ALA A 6 17.58 -8.20 13.64
N LEU A 7 17.30 -7.24 12.74
CA LEU A 7 18.25 -6.89 11.67
C LEU A 7 19.56 -6.28 12.22
N ARG A 8 19.48 -5.45 13.26
CA ARG A 8 20.65 -4.90 13.90
C ARG A 8 21.46 -5.97 14.66
N GLU A 9 20.78 -6.91 15.29
CA GLU A 9 21.44 -8.07 15.91
C GLU A 9 22.16 -8.91 14.84
N MET A 10 21.49 -9.25 13.73
CA MET A 10 22.11 -9.96 12.61
C MET A 10 23.32 -9.18 12.05
N ALA A 11 23.22 -7.86 11.92
CA ALA A 11 24.31 -7.02 11.47
C ALA A 11 25.52 -7.09 12.43
N SER A 12 25.30 -7.18 13.74
CA SER A 12 26.37 -7.27 14.75
C SER A 12 27.18 -8.56 14.70
N GLU A 13 26.66 -9.62 14.07
CA GLU A 13 27.33 -10.91 13.91
C GLU A 13 28.50 -10.88 12.89
N ASN A 14 28.61 -9.81 12.08
CA ASN A 14 29.64 -9.66 11.04
C ASN A 14 29.76 -10.90 10.12
N ALA A 15 28.63 -11.41 9.67
CA ALA A 15 28.55 -12.63 8.88
C ALA A 15 29.31 -12.52 7.55
N ALA A 16 30.06 -13.55 7.19
CA ALA A 16 30.73 -13.65 5.89
C ALA A 16 29.81 -14.13 4.75
N LEU A 17 28.61 -14.62 5.09
CA LEU A 17 27.62 -15.15 4.15
C LEU A 17 26.23 -14.85 4.68
N LEU A 18 25.39 -14.25 3.84
CA LEU A 18 23.96 -14.07 4.08
C LEU A 18 23.17 -14.80 2.99
N LEU A 19 22.30 -15.71 3.38
CA LEU A 19 21.38 -16.43 2.50
C LEU A 19 19.97 -15.88 2.72
N PRO A 20 19.47 -14.99 1.86
CA PRO A 20 18.11 -14.50 1.97
C PRO A 20 17.11 -15.59 1.54
N ALA A 21 15.85 -15.48 1.98
CA ALA A 21 14.79 -16.39 1.55
C ALA A 21 14.50 -16.27 0.04
N HIS A 22 14.73 -15.09 -0.52
CA HIS A 22 14.61 -14.78 -1.95
C HIS A 22 15.81 -13.95 -2.39
N GLY A 23 16.28 -14.18 -3.62
CA GLY A 23 17.43 -13.48 -4.19
C GLY A 23 18.74 -14.27 -4.09
N GLU A 24 19.83 -13.61 -4.44
CA GLU A 24 21.16 -14.22 -4.47
C GLU A 24 21.84 -14.20 -3.09
N ALA A 25 22.71 -15.16 -2.86
CA ALA A 25 23.57 -15.20 -1.68
C ALA A 25 24.52 -13.98 -1.68
N LEU A 26 24.64 -13.32 -0.53
CA LEU A 26 25.60 -12.24 -0.34
C LEU A 26 26.83 -12.79 0.39
N THR A 27 28.01 -12.57 -0.20
CA THR A 27 29.30 -13.06 0.31
C THR A 27 30.29 -11.94 0.65
N ASP A 28 29.88 -10.69 0.45
CA ASP A 28 30.64 -9.51 0.81
C ASP A 28 30.18 -9.02 2.20
N PRO A 29 31.04 -9.09 3.25
CA PRO A 29 30.66 -8.71 4.61
C PRO A 29 30.25 -7.24 4.74
N GLU A 30 30.89 -6.32 4.01
CA GLU A 30 30.56 -4.89 4.07
C GLU A 30 29.16 -4.65 3.49
N ARG A 31 28.86 -5.28 2.37
CA ARG A 31 27.53 -5.21 1.75
C ARG A 31 26.44 -5.88 2.59
N ILE A 32 26.76 -6.99 3.27
CA ILE A 32 25.83 -7.62 4.20
C ILE A 32 25.50 -6.66 5.34
N GLN A 33 26.52 -6.04 5.93
CA GLN A 33 26.37 -5.08 7.00
C GLN A 33 25.55 -3.87 6.57
N GLU A 34 25.85 -3.29 5.42
CA GLU A 34 25.11 -2.16 4.84
C GLU A 34 23.64 -2.51 4.62
N ASN A 35 23.34 -3.63 3.97
CA ASN A 35 21.97 -4.05 3.67
C ASN A 35 21.13 -4.26 4.92
N LEU A 36 21.67 -4.94 5.94
CA LEU A 36 20.96 -5.16 7.20
C LEU A 36 20.74 -3.85 7.97
N THR A 37 21.73 -2.98 7.96
CA THR A 37 21.67 -1.68 8.67
C THR A 37 20.66 -0.74 8.02
N VAL A 38 20.70 -0.57 6.70
CA VAL A 38 19.79 0.35 6.00
C VAL A 38 18.36 -0.14 6.05
N LEU A 39 18.12 -1.47 6.02
CA LEU A 39 16.79 -2.01 6.19
C LEU A 39 16.24 -1.77 7.61
N ALA A 40 17.11 -1.90 8.64
CA ALA A 40 16.74 -1.56 10.01
C ALA A 40 16.40 -0.07 10.15
N GLU A 41 17.22 0.83 9.59
CA GLU A 41 16.95 2.28 9.58
C GLU A 41 15.63 2.64 8.89
N ALA A 42 15.36 2.02 7.75
CA ALA A 42 14.10 2.22 7.03
C ALA A 42 12.88 1.86 7.89
N LEU A 43 12.91 0.70 8.53
CA LEU A 43 11.85 0.26 9.44
C LEU A 43 11.71 1.18 10.66
N GLU A 44 12.80 1.59 11.27
CA GLU A 44 12.83 2.51 12.41
C GLU A 44 12.25 3.88 12.02
N TRP A 45 12.61 4.37 10.83
CA TRP A 45 12.07 5.63 10.30
C TRP A 45 10.55 5.57 10.12
N VAL A 46 10.02 4.54 9.44
CA VAL A 46 8.57 4.39 9.25
C VAL A 46 7.83 4.28 10.58
N VAL A 47 8.37 3.50 11.52
CA VAL A 47 7.77 3.35 12.86
C VAL A 47 7.75 4.70 13.59
N ALA A 48 8.85 5.44 13.59
CA ALA A 48 8.96 6.73 14.27
C ALA A 48 7.99 7.76 13.65
N HIS A 49 7.95 7.86 12.33
CA HIS A 49 7.04 8.77 11.61
C HIS A 49 5.58 8.42 11.90
N THR A 50 5.20 7.15 11.74
CA THR A 50 3.82 6.70 11.97
C THR A 50 3.37 6.99 13.41
N LYS A 51 4.20 6.69 14.41
CA LYS A 51 3.91 6.99 15.82
C LYS A 51 3.80 8.49 16.08
N ALA A 52 4.65 9.30 15.44
CA ALA A 52 4.60 10.75 15.59
C ALA A 52 3.27 11.32 15.04
N GLU A 53 2.82 10.86 13.88
CA GLU A 53 1.55 11.29 13.29
C GLU A 53 0.34 10.82 14.12
N LEU A 54 0.34 9.58 14.59
CA LEU A 54 -0.71 9.08 15.49
C LEU A 54 -0.78 9.90 16.78
N ASN A 55 0.36 10.27 17.37
CA ASN A 55 0.42 11.11 18.59
C ASN A 55 -0.08 12.55 18.36
N LYS A 56 -0.06 13.05 17.13
CA LYS A 56 -0.69 14.33 16.75
C LYS A 56 -2.22 14.22 16.60
N GLY A 57 -2.77 13.00 16.59
CA GLY A 57 -4.18 12.75 16.29
C GLY A 57 -4.50 12.78 14.79
N THR A 58 -3.50 12.58 13.94
CA THR A 58 -3.71 12.47 12.50
C THR A 58 -4.56 11.24 12.19
N ARG A 59 -5.65 11.41 11.41
CA ARG A 59 -6.53 10.30 11.02
C ARG A 59 -5.75 9.24 10.23
N GLN A 60 -6.02 7.96 10.49
CA GLN A 60 -5.19 6.85 10.01
C GLN A 60 -4.98 6.83 8.49
N ASP A 61 -5.98 7.17 7.69
CA ASP A 61 -5.86 7.23 6.22
C ASP A 61 -4.93 8.35 5.73
N LEU A 62 -4.64 9.34 6.56
CA LEU A 62 -3.71 10.43 6.28
C LEU A 62 -2.29 10.12 6.78
N VAL A 63 -2.14 9.28 7.81
CA VAL A 63 -0.84 8.94 8.38
C VAL A 63 0.10 8.33 7.34
N TYR A 64 -0.32 7.26 6.66
CA TYR A 64 0.53 6.62 5.66
C TYR A 64 0.68 7.45 4.36
N ARG A 65 -0.21 8.42 4.13
CA ARG A 65 -0.10 9.37 2.99
C ARG A 65 0.83 10.54 3.28
N SER A 66 1.21 10.75 4.54
CA SER A 66 2.14 11.80 4.96
C SER A 66 3.60 11.33 5.00
N LEU A 67 3.90 10.12 4.51
CA LEU A 67 5.26 9.59 4.48
C LEU A 67 6.12 10.39 3.50
N GLU A 68 7.04 11.18 4.03
CA GLU A 68 8.09 11.87 3.29
C GLU A 68 9.40 11.15 3.53
N VAL A 69 9.54 9.98 2.88
CA VAL A 69 10.72 9.11 3.07
C VAL A 69 11.97 9.84 2.60
N PRO A 70 13.05 9.89 3.41
CA PRO A 70 14.29 10.53 3.02
C PRO A 70 14.89 9.95 1.73
N ASP A 71 15.44 10.81 0.87
CA ASP A 71 15.98 10.42 -0.44
C ASP A 71 17.00 9.28 -0.37
N TYR A 72 17.88 9.27 0.66
CA TYR A 72 18.87 8.21 0.80
C TYR A 72 18.26 6.83 1.07
N LEU A 73 17.07 6.76 1.67
CA LEU A 73 16.30 5.51 1.81
C LEU A 73 15.53 5.18 0.54
N LEU A 74 14.88 6.17 -0.09
CA LEU A 74 14.10 5.96 -1.32
C LEU A 74 14.95 5.42 -2.47
N THR A 75 16.17 5.89 -2.58
CA THR A 75 17.07 5.53 -3.70
C THR A 75 18.00 4.36 -3.41
N HIS A 76 17.96 3.82 -2.18
CA HIS A 76 18.85 2.73 -1.81
C HIS A 76 18.41 1.41 -2.47
N PRO A 77 19.29 0.72 -3.22
CA PRO A 77 18.93 -0.45 -4.03
C PRO A 77 18.38 -1.63 -3.20
N THR A 78 18.80 -1.74 -1.93
CA THR A 78 18.28 -2.79 -1.01
C THR A 78 16.83 -2.58 -0.61
N LEU A 79 16.33 -1.34 -0.68
CA LEU A 79 14.98 -0.96 -0.24
C LEU A 79 13.96 -0.92 -1.39
N ASN A 80 14.25 -1.61 -2.49
CA ASN A 80 13.30 -1.76 -3.60
C ASN A 80 12.01 -2.46 -3.13
N GLN A 81 10.88 -1.80 -3.34
CA GLN A 81 9.56 -2.21 -2.85
C GLN A 81 8.95 -3.31 -3.75
N GLN A 82 9.42 -4.54 -3.66
CA GLN A 82 8.90 -5.65 -4.48
C GLN A 82 7.63 -6.29 -3.91
N TYR A 83 7.48 -6.36 -2.60
CA TYR A 83 6.38 -7.06 -1.93
C TYR A 83 5.57 -6.17 -0.99
N VAL A 84 6.21 -5.20 -0.36
CA VAL A 84 5.62 -4.35 0.68
C VAL A 84 6.05 -2.91 0.41
N SER A 85 5.10 -1.99 0.36
CA SER A 85 5.38 -0.57 0.23
C SER A 85 5.69 0.08 1.60
N TRP A 86 6.21 1.31 1.58
CA TRP A 86 6.36 2.14 2.78
C TRP A 86 5.02 2.34 3.49
N GLU A 87 3.96 2.56 2.72
CA GLU A 87 2.60 2.74 3.21
C GLU A 87 2.08 1.48 3.88
N ASP A 88 2.38 0.29 3.34
CA ASP A 88 1.93 -0.98 3.93
C ASP A 88 2.60 -1.22 5.28
N ILE A 89 3.91 -0.91 5.41
CA ILE A 89 4.60 -0.97 6.68
C ILE A 89 3.95 -0.01 7.69
N SER A 90 3.65 1.22 7.29
CA SER A 90 2.94 2.19 8.13
C SER A 90 1.57 1.67 8.59
N LYS A 91 0.78 1.08 7.68
CA LYS A 91 -0.51 0.44 8.01
C LYS A 91 -0.34 -0.71 9.03
N MET A 92 0.70 -1.53 8.89
CA MET A 92 1.03 -2.58 9.86
C MET A 92 1.37 -2.00 11.25
N VAL A 93 2.13 -0.91 11.28
CA VAL A 93 2.46 -0.18 12.51
C VAL A 93 1.20 0.37 13.16
N MET A 94 0.34 1.04 12.40
CA MET A 94 -0.94 1.55 12.91
C MET A 94 -1.79 0.44 13.51
N ARG A 95 -1.93 -0.68 12.79
CA ARG A 95 -2.70 -1.84 13.28
C ARG A 95 -2.15 -2.40 14.59
N ARG A 96 -0.84 -2.36 14.80
CA ARG A 96 -0.17 -2.79 16.03
C ARG A 96 -0.48 -1.88 17.22
N TYR A 97 -0.51 -0.55 17.01
CA TYR A 97 -0.61 0.43 18.09
C TYR A 97 -2.02 0.93 18.37
N VAL A 98 -2.85 1.09 17.35
CA VAL A 98 -4.21 1.65 17.46
C VAL A 98 -5.33 0.70 17.03
N GLY A 99 -4.99 -0.46 16.54
CA GLY A 99 -5.95 -1.50 16.15
C GLY A 99 -6.56 -1.28 14.77
N TRP A 100 -7.84 -1.58 14.63
CA TRP A 100 -8.55 -1.61 13.34
C TRP A 100 -9.40 -0.35 13.06
N TRP A 101 -9.69 0.43 14.10
CA TRP A 101 -10.55 1.60 14.00
C TRP A 101 -9.82 2.75 13.28
N ASP A 102 -10.40 3.27 12.21
CA ASP A 102 -9.80 4.27 11.32
C ASP A 102 -10.35 5.70 11.50
N ASP A 103 -11.09 5.96 12.59
CA ASP A 103 -11.69 7.25 12.96
C ASP A 103 -12.85 7.70 12.03
N ILE A 104 -13.37 6.80 11.17
CA ILE A 104 -14.54 7.07 10.36
C ILE A 104 -15.78 6.47 11.01
N PRO A 105 -16.75 7.28 11.51
CA PRO A 105 -17.87 6.77 12.32
C PRO A 105 -18.70 5.66 11.68
N SER A 106 -18.92 5.73 10.36
CA SER A 106 -19.68 4.70 9.63
C SER A 106 -18.95 3.35 9.54
N HIS A 107 -17.63 3.34 9.71
CA HIS A 107 -16.81 2.12 9.67
C HIS A 107 -16.87 1.30 10.96
N TRP A 108 -17.51 1.83 12.03
CA TRP A 108 -17.75 1.05 13.25
C TRP A 108 -18.74 -0.09 13.02
N SER A 109 -19.80 0.17 12.25
CA SER A 109 -20.80 -0.82 11.84
C SER A 109 -21.17 -0.56 10.37
N PRO A 110 -20.26 -0.91 9.42
CA PRO A 110 -20.44 -0.54 8.03
C PRO A 110 -21.57 -1.34 7.37
N ALA A 111 -22.29 -0.73 6.45
CA ALA A 111 -23.06 -1.47 5.47
C ALA A 111 -22.10 -2.31 4.60
N SER A 112 -22.61 -3.38 3.98
CA SER A 112 -21.78 -4.16 3.06
C SER A 112 -21.24 -3.28 1.93
N PHE A 113 -20.07 -3.61 1.40
CA PHE A 113 -19.47 -2.85 0.31
C PHE A 113 -20.40 -2.81 -0.92
N ASP A 114 -21.08 -3.93 -1.22
CA ASP A 114 -22.05 -4.01 -2.32
C ASP A 114 -23.22 -3.04 -2.13
N ALA A 115 -23.77 -2.97 -0.90
CA ALA A 115 -24.87 -2.05 -0.61
C ALA A 115 -24.43 -0.58 -0.72
N GLN A 116 -23.24 -0.25 -0.22
CA GLN A 116 -22.67 1.09 -0.38
C GLN A 116 -22.46 1.41 -1.86
N SER A 117 -21.88 0.48 -2.61
CA SER A 117 -21.58 0.61 -4.04
C SER A 117 -22.85 0.81 -4.88
N ALA A 118 -23.93 0.10 -4.56
CA ALA A 118 -25.22 0.26 -5.23
C ALA A 118 -25.78 1.68 -5.04
N VAL A 119 -25.77 2.19 -3.80
CA VAL A 119 -26.22 3.56 -3.50
C VAL A 119 -25.33 4.61 -4.17
N ILE A 120 -24.01 4.43 -4.13
CA ILE A 120 -23.08 5.35 -4.80
C ILE A 120 -23.35 5.37 -6.31
N THR A 121 -23.55 4.21 -6.92
CA THR A 121 -23.85 4.10 -8.36
C THR A 121 -25.17 4.80 -8.72
N GLU A 122 -26.21 4.63 -7.90
CA GLU A 122 -27.48 5.32 -8.07
C GLU A 122 -27.32 6.85 -8.00
N LEU A 123 -26.66 7.34 -6.93
CA LEU A 123 -26.42 8.79 -6.73
C LEU A 123 -25.57 9.41 -7.85
N ALA A 124 -24.65 8.64 -8.44
CA ALA A 124 -23.84 9.09 -9.57
C ALA A 124 -24.61 9.14 -10.91
N GLY A 125 -25.81 8.57 -10.99
CA GLY A 125 -26.59 8.48 -12.21
C GLY A 125 -26.38 7.19 -13.01
N GLY A 126 -25.98 6.11 -12.34
CA GLY A 126 -25.85 4.76 -12.87
C GLY A 126 -24.45 4.39 -13.39
N VAL A 127 -24.30 3.12 -13.77
CA VAL A 127 -23.02 2.54 -14.23
C VAL A 127 -22.39 3.34 -15.39
N ALA A 128 -23.20 3.82 -16.34
CA ALA A 128 -22.67 4.59 -17.47
C ALA A 128 -22.05 5.94 -17.06
N ALA A 129 -22.53 6.54 -15.97
CA ALA A 129 -21.93 7.77 -15.44
C ALA A 129 -20.60 7.47 -14.74
N LEU A 130 -20.52 6.38 -13.99
CA LEU A 130 -19.27 5.92 -13.36
C LEU A 130 -18.24 5.52 -14.42
N ASP A 131 -18.62 4.79 -15.48
CA ASP A 131 -17.74 4.43 -16.60
C ASP A 131 -17.08 5.66 -17.22
N ARG A 132 -17.88 6.67 -17.59
CA ARG A 132 -17.34 7.92 -18.15
C ARG A 132 -16.38 8.61 -17.19
N ARG A 133 -16.69 8.65 -15.89
CA ARG A 133 -15.86 9.32 -14.89
C ARG A 133 -14.55 8.58 -14.65
N ALA A 134 -14.60 7.27 -14.49
CA ALA A 134 -13.39 6.46 -14.30
C ALA A 134 -12.44 6.58 -15.48
N ARG A 135 -12.96 6.46 -16.71
CA ARG A 135 -12.15 6.61 -17.93
C ARG A 135 -11.49 8.00 -18.05
N ALA A 136 -12.15 9.04 -17.62
CA ALA A 136 -11.58 10.39 -17.60
C ALA A 136 -10.46 10.57 -16.56
N LEU A 137 -10.33 9.65 -15.60
CA LEU A 137 -9.30 9.67 -14.56
C LEU A 137 -8.14 8.72 -14.80
N LEU A 138 -8.22 7.83 -15.81
CA LEU A 138 -7.22 6.78 -16.03
C LEU A 138 -5.78 7.33 -16.08
N GLU A 139 -5.57 8.45 -16.76
CA GLU A 139 -4.23 9.03 -16.96
C GLU A 139 -3.83 10.01 -15.85
N THR A 140 -4.75 10.45 -15.01
CA THR A 140 -4.49 11.51 -14.02
C THR A 140 -4.63 11.06 -12.58
N ASP A 141 -5.50 10.08 -12.33
CA ASP A 141 -5.76 9.52 -11.00
C ASP A 141 -6.33 8.10 -11.13
N VAL A 142 -5.46 7.17 -11.49
CA VAL A 142 -5.83 5.76 -11.66
C VAL A 142 -6.32 5.12 -10.36
N VAL A 143 -5.88 5.60 -9.20
CA VAL A 143 -6.33 5.13 -7.90
C VAL A 143 -7.81 5.43 -7.71
N MET A 144 -8.22 6.66 -7.98
CA MET A 144 -9.64 7.05 -7.93
C MET A 144 -10.45 6.36 -9.03
N ALA A 145 -9.89 6.17 -10.22
CA ALA A 145 -10.55 5.38 -11.28
C ALA A 145 -10.84 3.95 -10.83
N SER A 146 -9.92 3.32 -10.08
CA SER A 146 -10.12 1.97 -9.51
C SER A 146 -11.28 1.94 -8.52
N HIS A 147 -11.37 2.89 -7.59
CA HIS A 147 -12.52 2.98 -6.68
C HIS A 147 -13.85 3.12 -7.40
N ILE A 148 -13.89 3.91 -8.46
CA ILE A 148 -15.12 4.10 -9.26
C ILE A 148 -15.49 2.81 -10.00
N ALA A 149 -14.51 2.08 -10.53
CA ALA A 149 -14.71 0.79 -11.16
C ALA A 149 -15.23 -0.27 -10.17
N ASP A 150 -14.68 -0.30 -8.96
CA ASP A 150 -15.14 -1.16 -7.88
C ASP A 150 -16.59 -0.86 -7.51
N TRP A 151 -16.96 0.40 -7.32
CA TRP A 151 -18.36 0.78 -7.03
C TRP A 151 -19.31 0.38 -8.14
N ALA A 152 -18.92 0.51 -9.40
CA ALA A 152 -19.74 0.07 -10.52
C ALA A 152 -19.96 -1.45 -10.49
N TRP A 153 -18.90 -2.22 -10.31
CA TRP A 153 -18.94 -3.69 -10.32
C TRP A 153 -19.66 -4.28 -9.11
N PHE A 154 -19.28 -3.87 -7.89
CA PHE A 154 -19.88 -4.40 -6.67
C PHE A 154 -21.31 -3.90 -6.45
N GLY A 155 -21.66 -2.73 -6.96
CA GLY A 155 -23.03 -2.23 -6.92
C GLY A 155 -23.97 -2.89 -7.93
N HIS A 156 -23.45 -3.34 -9.07
CA HIS A 156 -24.22 -3.97 -10.13
C HIS A 156 -23.50 -5.20 -10.71
N PRO A 157 -23.35 -6.27 -9.90
CA PRO A 157 -22.68 -7.49 -10.35
C PRO A 157 -23.45 -8.11 -11.52
N GLY A 158 -22.74 -8.41 -12.60
CA GLY A 158 -23.31 -8.95 -13.83
C GLY A 158 -23.67 -7.90 -14.88
N ASP A 159 -23.53 -6.60 -14.61
CA ASP A 159 -23.64 -5.57 -15.65
C ASP A 159 -22.41 -5.64 -16.58
N PRO A 160 -22.58 -5.86 -17.90
CA PRO A 160 -21.46 -6.01 -18.83
C PRO A 160 -20.59 -4.76 -18.96
N LEU A 161 -21.16 -3.56 -18.73
CA LEU A 161 -20.38 -2.31 -18.77
C LEU A 161 -19.53 -2.16 -17.52
N ALA A 162 -20.07 -2.47 -16.33
CA ALA A 162 -19.32 -2.47 -15.08
C ALA A 162 -18.17 -3.49 -15.12
N GLN A 163 -18.43 -4.70 -15.63
CA GLN A 163 -17.38 -5.72 -15.79
C GLN A 163 -16.27 -5.26 -16.71
N ARG A 164 -16.61 -4.69 -17.86
CA ARG A 164 -15.60 -4.17 -18.79
C ARG A 164 -14.79 -3.01 -18.20
N LEU A 165 -15.47 -2.11 -17.50
CA LEU A 165 -14.82 -1.00 -16.82
C LEU A 165 -13.78 -1.50 -15.80
N LEU A 166 -14.16 -2.47 -14.96
CA LEU A 166 -13.25 -3.08 -13.97
C LEU A 166 -12.00 -3.64 -14.63
N ILE A 167 -12.17 -4.46 -15.66
CA ILE A 167 -11.06 -5.06 -16.41
C ILE A 167 -10.16 -4.00 -17.02
N ASP A 168 -10.73 -3.01 -17.71
CA ASP A 168 -9.96 -1.96 -18.39
C ASP A 168 -9.15 -1.12 -17.41
N VAL A 169 -9.74 -0.74 -16.28
CA VAL A 169 -9.08 0.09 -15.25
C VAL A 169 -7.92 -0.67 -14.58
N TYR A 170 -8.15 -1.91 -14.17
CA TYR A 170 -7.08 -2.67 -13.50
C TYR A 170 -5.99 -3.14 -14.48
N ALA A 171 -6.33 -3.46 -15.73
CA ALA A 171 -5.34 -3.72 -16.76
C ALA A 171 -4.45 -2.49 -17.02
N HIS A 172 -5.05 -1.29 -17.07
CA HIS A 172 -4.30 -0.03 -17.18
C HIS A 172 -3.40 0.20 -15.97
N ARG A 173 -3.93 -0.02 -14.76
CA ARG A 173 -3.21 0.16 -13.51
C ARG A 173 -1.98 -0.74 -13.40
N ILE A 174 -2.11 -2.03 -13.73
CA ILE A 174 -1.00 -3.00 -13.73
C ILE A 174 0.15 -2.57 -14.62
N VAL A 175 -0.14 -1.98 -15.78
CA VAL A 175 0.88 -1.63 -16.80
C VAL A 175 1.52 -0.27 -16.55
N ASN A 176 0.77 0.67 -15.95
CA ASN A 176 1.15 2.08 -15.90
C ASN A 176 1.47 2.62 -14.50
N THR A 177 1.54 1.75 -13.48
CA THR A 177 1.91 2.16 -12.13
C THR A 177 3.08 1.36 -11.59
N ASP A 178 3.96 2.04 -10.83
CA ASP A 178 5.03 1.40 -10.07
C ASP A 178 4.43 0.72 -8.83
N SER A 179 3.85 -0.45 -9.05
CA SER A 179 3.19 -1.22 -7.99
C SER A 179 4.02 -2.44 -7.63
N ASN A 180 3.95 -2.81 -6.36
CA ASN A 180 4.63 -4.00 -5.89
C ASN A 180 3.93 -5.28 -6.39
N THR A 181 4.65 -6.41 -6.32
CA THR A 181 4.15 -7.70 -6.83
C THR A 181 2.83 -8.13 -6.19
N GLN A 182 2.62 -7.84 -4.90
CA GLN A 182 1.38 -8.23 -4.21
C GLN A 182 0.18 -7.42 -4.66
N GLU A 183 0.35 -6.13 -4.89
CA GLU A 183 -0.70 -5.27 -5.46
C GLU A 183 -1.10 -5.75 -6.86
N ILE A 184 -0.10 -6.01 -7.72
CA ILE A 184 -0.35 -6.52 -9.09
C ILE A 184 -1.12 -7.85 -9.06
N LEU A 185 -0.77 -8.74 -8.14
CA LEU A 185 -1.47 -10.04 -8.00
C LEU A 185 -2.89 -9.91 -7.41
N ALA A 186 -3.17 -8.82 -6.69
CA ALA A 186 -4.47 -8.55 -6.13
C ALA A 186 -5.45 -7.92 -7.14
N TRP A 187 -4.95 -7.30 -8.17
CA TRP A 187 -5.72 -6.64 -9.24
C TRP A 187 -6.04 -7.59 -10.38
#